data_c97383866d3e34eece58ecf021134d5c
#
_entry.id   c97383866d3e34eece58ecf021134d5c
#
_cell.length_a   1.000
_cell.length_b   1.000
_cell.length_c   1.000
_cell.angle_alpha   90.00
_cell.angle_beta   90.00
_cell.angle_gamma   90.00
#
_symmetry.space_group_name_H-M   'P 1'
#
loop_
_entity.id
_entity.type
_entity.pdbx_description
1 polymer ?
#
loop_
_entity_poly.entity_id
_entity_poly.type
_entity_poly.pdbx_seq_one_letter_code
_entity_poly.pdbx_strand_id
1 'polypeptide(L)'
;FVRSLAGHVERLGVKVLTQAEVKGFTKENGRITATHTTRGDIAAGEVVLTAGSWSAALGELAGVPLPIQPAKGYSVTLRRPSGWPEMPFMLSESRVAVTPMGDTLRIGGTLELAGMDHSINHRRVSAILNAVPRYLPSFEIGSHEILETWCGLRPCTPDGLPFLGRVPDVRNLVVAAGHAMIGVSLGPVTGMLVRQIIAGERAENDIDLDLDLLAVDRFAA
;
A
#
# COMPACT_ATOMS: atom_id res chain seq x y z
N PHE A 1 4.45 10.99 -8.22
CA PHE A 1 4.09 9.80 -9.01
C PHE A 1 2.58 9.57 -9.02
N VAL A 2 1.93 9.24 -7.87
CA VAL A 2 0.50 8.85 -7.81
C VAL A 2 -0.43 9.93 -8.38
N ARG A 3 -0.22 11.22 -8.02
CA ARG A 3 -1.01 12.34 -8.56
C ARG A 3 -0.88 12.47 -10.08
N SER A 4 0.34 12.31 -10.60
CA SER A 4 0.60 12.37 -12.04
C SER A 4 -0.07 11.21 -12.77
N LEU A 5 -0.04 10.00 -12.17
CA LEU A 5 -0.72 8.83 -12.72
C LEU A 5 -2.23 9.02 -12.74
N ALA A 6 -2.84 9.51 -11.65
CA ALA A 6 -4.26 9.82 -11.60
C ALA A 6 -4.68 10.77 -12.73
N GLY A 7 -3.99 11.89 -12.87
CA GLY A 7 -4.27 12.83 -13.97
C GLY A 7 -4.00 12.25 -15.37
N HIS A 8 -3.11 11.26 -15.48
CA HIS A 8 -2.89 10.56 -16.76
C HIS A 8 -4.06 9.66 -17.13
N VAL A 9 -4.53 8.83 -16.20
CA VAL A 9 -5.65 7.91 -16.47
C VAL A 9 -6.95 8.66 -16.73
N GLU A 10 -7.18 9.81 -16.06
CA GLU A 10 -8.33 10.66 -16.34
C GLU A 10 -8.33 11.17 -17.79
N ARG A 11 -7.15 11.57 -18.31
CA ARG A 11 -7.02 11.95 -19.75
C ARG A 11 -7.30 10.78 -20.70
N LEU A 12 -7.12 9.55 -20.24
CA LEU A 12 -7.50 8.34 -21.01
C LEU A 12 -8.97 7.95 -20.83
N GLY A 13 -9.80 8.77 -20.16
CA GLY A 13 -11.23 8.55 -19.97
C GLY A 13 -11.60 7.75 -18.72
N VAL A 14 -10.63 7.43 -17.85
CA VAL A 14 -10.93 6.78 -16.58
C VAL A 14 -11.60 7.79 -15.63
N LYS A 15 -12.69 7.39 -15.00
CA LYS A 15 -13.40 8.19 -14.01
C LYS A 15 -12.78 7.97 -12.63
N VAL A 16 -12.15 8.99 -12.07
CA VAL A 16 -11.63 8.95 -10.70
C VAL A 16 -12.66 9.60 -9.75
N LEU A 17 -13.24 8.79 -8.87
CA LEU A 17 -14.21 9.25 -7.89
C LEU A 17 -13.54 9.35 -6.51
N THR A 18 -13.17 10.56 -6.11
CA THR A 18 -12.67 10.82 -4.75
C THR A 18 -13.81 10.97 -3.75
N GLN A 19 -13.53 10.77 -2.46
CA GLN A 19 -14.54 10.86 -1.39
C GLN A 19 -15.75 9.92 -1.62
N ALA A 20 -15.52 8.79 -2.27
CA ALA A 20 -16.50 7.74 -2.54
C ALA A 20 -16.10 6.50 -1.72
N GLU A 21 -16.47 6.50 -0.44
CA GLU A 21 -16.17 5.36 0.44
C GLU A 21 -17.08 4.19 0.12
N VAL A 22 -16.50 3.01 -0.08
CA VAL A 22 -17.26 1.78 -0.28
C VAL A 22 -17.85 1.30 1.05
N LYS A 23 -19.16 1.07 1.08
CA LYS A 23 -19.94 0.65 2.25
C LYS A 23 -20.40 -0.80 2.18
N GLY A 24 -20.38 -1.43 1.01
CA GLY A 24 -20.83 -2.80 0.83
C GLY A 24 -20.99 -3.18 -0.62
N PHE A 25 -21.48 -4.39 -0.82
CA PHE A 25 -21.71 -4.98 -2.14
C PHE A 25 -23.05 -5.70 -2.17
N THR A 26 -23.77 -5.58 -3.28
CA THR A 26 -24.86 -6.51 -3.63
C THR A 26 -24.27 -7.65 -4.43
N LYS A 27 -24.57 -8.88 -4.03
CA LYS A 27 -24.16 -10.09 -4.75
C LYS A 27 -25.36 -10.91 -5.20
N GLU A 28 -25.31 -11.36 -6.43
CA GLU A 28 -26.31 -12.25 -7.03
C GLU A 28 -25.59 -13.36 -7.82
N ASN A 29 -25.96 -14.59 -7.59
CA ASN A 29 -25.42 -15.75 -8.30
C ASN A 29 -23.87 -15.81 -8.33
N GLY A 30 -23.21 -15.49 -7.22
CA GLY A 30 -21.75 -15.50 -7.12
C GLY A 30 -21.05 -14.38 -7.91
N ARG A 31 -21.73 -13.25 -8.13
CA ARG A 31 -21.18 -12.04 -8.75
C ARG A 31 -21.59 -10.80 -7.98
N ILE A 32 -20.72 -9.80 -7.92
CA ILE A 32 -21.06 -8.46 -7.44
C ILE A 32 -21.84 -7.77 -8.56
N THR A 33 -23.06 -7.35 -8.27
CA THR A 33 -23.94 -6.59 -9.19
C THR A 33 -23.91 -5.10 -8.90
N ALA A 34 -23.65 -4.70 -7.65
CA ALA A 34 -23.49 -3.31 -7.27
C ALA A 34 -22.46 -3.15 -6.15
N THR A 35 -21.68 -2.08 -6.23
CA THR A 35 -20.80 -1.57 -5.16
C THR A 35 -21.47 -0.34 -4.56
N HIS A 36 -21.83 -0.39 -3.28
CA HIS A 36 -22.47 0.70 -2.56
C HIS A 36 -21.40 1.68 -2.07
N THR A 37 -21.54 2.95 -2.43
CA THR A 37 -20.63 3.99 -1.98
C THR A 37 -21.37 5.16 -1.35
N THR A 38 -20.64 6.01 -0.63
CA THR A 38 -21.18 7.27 -0.08
C THR A 38 -21.64 8.25 -1.17
N ARG A 39 -21.35 7.97 -2.43
CA ARG A 39 -21.74 8.79 -3.60
C ARG A 39 -22.72 8.06 -4.54
N GLY A 40 -23.37 7.02 -4.05
CA GLY A 40 -24.32 6.20 -4.81
C GLY A 40 -23.74 4.85 -5.22
N ASP A 41 -24.58 4.05 -5.85
CA ASP A 41 -24.26 2.69 -6.25
C ASP A 41 -23.58 2.67 -7.62
N ILE A 42 -22.59 1.79 -7.75
CA ILE A 42 -21.83 1.60 -8.97
C ILE A 42 -21.99 0.15 -9.42
N ALA A 43 -22.58 -0.03 -10.59
CA ALA A 43 -22.61 -1.32 -11.27
C ALA A 43 -21.38 -1.48 -12.17
N ALA A 44 -20.76 -2.66 -12.14
CA ALA A 44 -19.59 -2.97 -12.97
C ALA A 44 -19.58 -4.44 -13.39
N GLY A 45 -19.04 -4.72 -14.57
CA GLY A 45 -18.82 -6.08 -15.05
C GLY A 45 -17.75 -6.82 -14.25
N GLU A 46 -16.68 -6.13 -13.92
CA GLU A 46 -15.56 -6.62 -13.09
C GLU A 46 -15.29 -5.63 -11.94
N VAL A 47 -14.90 -6.14 -10.80
CA VAL A 47 -14.54 -5.36 -9.61
C VAL A 47 -13.10 -5.72 -9.23
N VAL A 48 -12.26 -4.72 -8.98
CA VAL A 48 -10.88 -4.92 -8.54
C VAL A 48 -10.69 -4.29 -7.16
N LEU A 49 -10.37 -5.11 -6.16
CA LEU A 49 -10.13 -4.68 -4.79
C LEU A 49 -8.64 -4.38 -4.59
N THR A 50 -8.31 -3.08 -4.47
CA THR A 50 -6.93 -2.59 -4.33
C THR A 50 -6.79 -1.62 -3.15
N ALA A 51 -7.55 -1.83 -2.08
CA ALA A 51 -7.72 -0.86 -1.00
C ALA A 51 -6.60 -0.91 0.08
N GLY A 52 -5.46 -1.52 -0.20
CA GLY A 52 -4.33 -1.57 0.73
C GLY A 52 -4.73 -2.19 2.07
N SER A 53 -4.47 -1.49 3.18
CA SER A 53 -4.82 -1.98 4.53
C SER A 53 -6.33 -2.08 4.78
N TRP A 54 -7.16 -1.38 4.02
CA TRP A 54 -8.63 -1.49 4.10
C TRP A 54 -9.19 -2.70 3.34
N SER A 55 -8.34 -3.41 2.58
CA SER A 55 -8.79 -4.57 1.79
C SER A 55 -9.33 -5.70 2.67
N ALA A 56 -8.82 -5.88 3.90
CA ALA A 56 -9.37 -6.88 4.83
C ALA A 56 -10.85 -6.61 5.14
N ALA A 57 -11.18 -5.39 5.57
CA ALA A 57 -12.56 -5.01 5.90
C ALA A 57 -13.49 -5.05 4.68
N LEU A 58 -13.02 -4.59 3.51
CA LEU A 58 -13.80 -4.67 2.28
C LEU A 58 -13.95 -6.12 1.77
N GLY A 59 -12.95 -6.95 1.98
CA GLY A 59 -13.03 -8.39 1.73
C GLY A 59 -14.11 -9.05 2.56
N GLU A 60 -14.17 -8.75 3.86
CA GLU A 60 -15.25 -9.24 4.76
C GLU A 60 -16.63 -8.83 4.26
N LEU A 61 -16.81 -7.57 3.83
CA LEU A 61 -18.09 -7.11 3.23
C LEU A 61 -18.44 -7.86 1.95
N ALA A 62 -17.44 -8.29 1.19
CA ALA A 62 -17.64 -9.13 0.01
C ALA A 62 -17.75 -10.63 0.34
N GLY A 63 -17.59 -11.04 1.60
CA GLY A 63 -17.55 -12.43 2.04
C GLY A 63 -16.27 -13.16 1.63
N VAL A 64 -15.17 -12.44 1.52
CA VAL A 64 -13.84 -12.94 1.14
C VAL A 64 -12.86 -12.59 2.25
N PRO A 65 -12.47 -13.52 3.12
CA PRO A 65 -11.51 -13.26 4.18
C PRO A 65 -10.12 -13.00 3.59
N LEU A 66 -9.56 -11.84 3.89
CA LEU A 66 -8.21 -11.46 3.49
C LEU A 66 -7.37 -11.19 4.74
N PRO A 67 -6.44 -12.07 5.13
CA PRO A 67 -5.59 -11.87 6.30
C PRO A 67 -4.52 -10.79 6.02
N ILE A 68 -4.95 -9.55 5.93
CA ILE A 68 -4.09 -8.38 5.76
C ILE A 68 -4.04 -7.62 7.09
N GLN A 69 -2.86 -7.56 7.68
CA GLN A 69 -2.61 -6.86 8.92
C GLN A 69 -1.98 -5.50 8.65
N PRO A 70 -2.61 -4.39 9.08
CA PRO A 70 -1.97 -3.07 9.00
C PRO A 70 -0.71 -3.01 9.86
N ALA A 71 0.40 -2.63 9.25
CA ALA A 71 1.67 -2.44 9.92
C ALA A 71 2.09 -0.96 9.84
N LYS A 72 1.90 -0.24 10.94
CA LYS A 72 2.14 1.19 11.03
C LYS A 72 3.64 1.51 11.03
N GLY A 73 4.04 2.43 10.18
CA GLY A 73 5.37 3.02 10.16
C GLY A 73 5.30 4.53 10.30
N TYR A 74 6.40 5.12 10.74
CA TYR A 74 6.51 6.57 10.93
C TYR A 74 7.58 7.16 10.03
N SER A 75 7.39 8.41 9.64
CA SER A 75 8.43 9.22 9.02
C SER A 75 8.43 10.63 9.57
N VAL A 76 9.61 11.20 9.66
CA VAL A 76 9.84 12.59 10.01
C VAL A 76 10.50 13.27 8.82
N THR A 77 9.93 14.37 8.37
CA THR A 77 10.51 15.20 7.32
C THR A 77 11.13 16.44 7.99
N LEU A 78 12.40 16.64 7.73
CA LEU A 78 13.19 17.75 8.24
C LEU A 78 13.62 18.66 7.09
N ARG A 79 13.98 19.91 7.39
CA ARG A 79 14.79 20.70 6.45
C ARG A 79 16.15 20.05 6.28
N ARG A 80 16.57 19.85 5.04
CA ARG A 80 17.83 19.16 4.72
C ARG A 80 19.03 19.99 5.19
N PRO A 81 19.93 19.42 6.00
CA PRO A 81 21.17 20.10 6.38
C PRO A 81 22.08 20.33 5.19
N SER A 82 22.87 21.41 5.22
CA SER A 82 23.93 21.62 4.23
C SER A 82 25.01 20.54 4.34
N GLY A 83 25.54 20.10 3.20
CA GLY A 83 26.57 19.04 3.16
C GLY A 83 26.04 17.62 3.41
N TRP A 84 24.73 17.44 3.51
CA TRP A 84 24.13 16.13 3.67
C TRP A 84 24.25 15.30 2.37
N PRO A 85 24.45 13.97 2.45
CA PRO A 85 24.50 13.11 1.27
C PRO A 85 23.28 13.25 0.37
N GLU A 86 23.49 13.19 -0.94
CA GLU A 86 22.40 13.28 -1.94
C GLU A 86 21.74 11.94 -2.23
N MET A 87 22.36 10.84 -1.80
CA MET A 87 21.85 9.49 -1.99
C MET A 87 20.99 9.05 -0.80
N PRO A 88 19.88 8.33 -1.06
CA PRO A 88 19.16 7.64 -0.01
C PRO A 88 19.99 6.46 0.53
N PHE A 89 19.86 6.18 1.82
CA PHE A 89 20.53 5.05 2.47
C PHE A 89 19.69 4.46 3.59
N MET A 90 20.06 3.25 3.98
CA MET A 90 19.42 2.50 5.06
C MET A 90 20.40 2.28 6.20
N LEU A 91 19.99 2.65 7.42
CA LEU A 91 20.66 2.27 8.65
C LEU A 91 20.14 0.87 9.04
N SER A 92 20.80 -0.17 8.54
CA SER A 92 20.28 -1.54 8.51
C SER A 92 19.97 -2.09 9.90
N GLU A 93 20.88 -1.94 10.86
CA GLU A 93 20.71 -2.45 12.23
C GLU A 93 19.58 -1.72 12.97
N SER A 94 19.38 -0.43 12.68
CA SER A 94 18.30 0.38 13.25
C SER A 94 17.02 0.33 12.44
N ARG A 95 17.04 -0.25 11.24
CA ARG A 95 15.92 -0.30 10.29
C ARG A 95 15.31 1.08 10.03
N VAL A 96 16.19 2.07 9.84
CA VAL A 96 15.81 3.45 9.55
C VAL A 96 16.28 3.82 8.15
N ALA A 97 15.35 4.23 7.32
CA ALA A 97 15.63 4.76 5.97
C ALA A 97 15.81 6.27 6.04
N VAL A 98 16.83 6.78 5.38
CA VAL A 98 17.11 8.21 5.26
C VAL A 98 17.10 8.58 3.78
N THR A 99 16.20 9.49 3.41
CA THR A 99 15.94 9.83 2.00
C THR A 99 15.97 11.33 1.80
N PRO A 100 16.99 11.86 1.11
CA PRO A 100 17.01 13.24 0.65
C PRO A 100 15.92 13.47 -0.41
N MET A 101 15.17 14.57 -0.29
CA MET A 101 14.07 14.93 -1.19
C MET A 101 14.16 16.44 -1.49
N GLY A 102 15.06 16.83 -2.39
CA GLY A 102 15.32 18.23 -2.68
C GLY A 102 15.91 18.97 -1.46
N ASP A 103 15.20 19.96 -0.96
CA ASP A 103 15.54 20.77 0.21
C ASP A 103 15.09 20.16 1.55
N THR A 104 14.52 18.96 1.50
CA THR A 104 14.06 18.21 2.68
C THR A 104 14.79 16.89 2.85
N LEU A 105 14.77 16.36 4.07
CA LEU A 105 15.29 15.05 4.45
C LEU A 105 14.18 14.28 5.13
N ARG A 106 13.83 13.12 4.59
CA ARG A 106 12.85 12.22 5.20
C ARG A 106 13.56 11.07 5.91
N ILE A 107 13.25 10.89 7.18
CA ILE A 107 13.76 9.82 8.02
C ILE A 107 12.58 8.96 8.43
N GLY A 108 12.56 7.70 8.01
CA GLY A 108 11.45 6.79 8.24
C GLY A 108 11.90 5.47 8.83
N GLY A 109 11.03 4.85 9.62
CA GLY A 109 11.35 3.56 10.23
C GLY A 109 10.17 2.96 10.96
N THR A 110 10.47 1.95 11.75
CA THR A 110 9.59 1.15 12.60
C THR A 110 8.51 0.37 11.85
N LEU A 111 8.02 -0.67 12.52
CA LEU A 111 6.85 -1.43 12.16
C LEU A 111 6.09 -1.72 13.45
N GLU A 112 4.83 -1.30 13.51
CA GLU A 112 3.96 -1.43 14.68
C GLU A 112 2.63 -2.04 14.26
N LEU A 113 2.28 -3.18 14.86
CA LEU A 113 1.01 -3.85 14.62
C LEU A 113 -0.04 -3.29 15.59
N ALA A 114 -0.64 -2.17 15.22
CA ALA A 114 -1.62 -1.43 16.03
C ALA A 114 -3.02 -1.38 15.39
N GLY A 115 -3.29 -2.25 14.42
CA GLY A 115 -4.55 -2.22 13.66
C GLY A 115 -4.66 -0.95 12.80
N MET A 116 -5.89 -0.48 12.58
CA MET A 116 -6.19 0.71 11.76
C MET A 116 -6.03 2.03 12.54
N ASP A 117 -5.04 2.09 13.43
CA ASP A 117 -4.74 3.28 14.23
C ASP A 117 -3.76 4.23 13.50
N HIS A 118 -4.13 5.50 13.40
CA HIS A 118 -3.34 6.57 12.79
C HIS A 118 -2.72 7.54 13.82
N SER A 119 -2.79 7.22 15.10
CA SER A 119 -2.15 8.05 16.14
C SER A 119 -0.63 8.03 15.99
N ILE A 120 0.02 9.15 16.31
CA ILE A 120 1.48 9.25 16.31
C ILE A 120 2.03 8.80 17.67
N ASN A 121 2.83 7.75 17.67
CA ASN A 121 3.57 7.31 18.83
C ASN A 121 4.91 8.05 18.90
N HIS A 122 4.96 9.11 19.71
CA HIS A 122 6.13 9.97 19.84
C HIS A 122 7.39 9.22 20.34
N ARG A 123 7.23 8.16 21.13
CA ARG A 123 8.36 7.34 21.58
C ARG A 123 9.04 6.63 20.41
N ARG A 124 8.23 6.13 19.44
CA ARG A 124 8.76 5.50 18.22
C ARG A 124 9.38 6.53 17.28
N VAL A 125 8.77 7.70 17.15
CA VAL A 125 9.33 8.82 16.38
C VAL A 125 10.69 9.24 16.94
N SER A 126 10.78 9.41 18.26
CA SER A 126 12.06 9.73 18.92
C SER A 126 13.12 8.64 18.71
N ALA A 127 12.73 7.36 18.72
CA ALA A 127 13.66 6.25 18.48
C ALA A 127 14.24 6.29 17.05
N ILE A 128 13.42 6.67 16.04
CA ILE A 128 13.89 6.86 14.66
C ILE A 128 14.94 7.98 14.61
N LEU A 129 14.65 9.14 15.18
CA LEU A 129 15.57 10.28 15.18
C LEU A 129 16.87 9.97 15.95
N ASN A 130 16.75 9.31 17.11
CA ASN A 130 17.90 8.94 17.95
C ASN A 130 18.79 7.86 17.33
N ALA A 131 18.33 7.17 16.29
CA ALA A 131 19.16 6.22 15.57
C ALA A 131 20.20 6.90 14.67
N VAL A 132 19.86 8.05 14.08
CA VAL A 132 20.70 8.71 13.06
C VAL A 132 22.09 9.11 13.57
N PRO A 133 22.26 9.77 14.75
CA PRO A 133 23.56 10.17 15.23
C PRO A 133 24.53 9.02 15.53
N ARG A 134 24.02 7.80 15.71
CA ARG A 134 24.87 6.61 15.92
C ARG A 134 25.69 6.26 14.69
N TYR A 135 25.21 6.61 13.52
CA TYR A 135 25.86 6.35 12.22
C TYR A 135 26.44 7.62 11.62
N LEU A 136 25.86 8.75 11.92
CA LEU A 136 26.20 10.07 11.42
C LEU A 136 26.36 11.03 12.59
N PRO A 137 27.53 11.01 13.27
CA PRO A 137 27.76 11.80 14.50
C PRO A 137 27.60 13.32 14.32
N SER A 138 27.75 13.81 13.09
CA SER A 138 27.51 15.22 12.74
C SER A 138 26.04 15.62 12.69
N PHE A 139 25.11 14.66 12.80
CA PHE A 139 23.68 14.93 12.84
C PHE A 139 23.23 15.22 14.26
N GLU A 140 22.99 16.48 14.56
CA GLU A 140 22.50 16.93 15.86
C GLU A 140 20.98 16.91 15.91
N ILE A 141 20.40 16.03 16.77
CA ILE A 141 18.97 15.97 17.01
C ILE A 141 18.52 17.27 17.65
N GLY A 142 17.47 17.90 17.10
CA GLY A 142 16.90 19.13 17.64
C GLY A 142 17.50 20.42 17.06
N SER A 143 18.62 20.35 16.32
CA SER A 143 19.13 21.50 15.56
C SER A 143 18.41 21.74 14.25
N HIS A 144 17.54 20.77 13.83
CA HIS A 144 16.85 20.80 12.55
C HIS A 144 15.37 21.03 12.70
N GLU A 145 14.82 21.87 11.83
CA GLU A 145 13.38 22.14 11.77
C GLU A 145 12.61 20.90 11.32
N ILE A 146 11.72 20.38 12.16
CA ILE A 146 10.76 19.34 11.80
C ILE A 146 9.62 19.97 11.03
N LEU A 147 9.47 19.62 9.76
CA LEU A 147 8.43 20.10 8.87
C LEU A 147 7.17 19.25 8.96
N GLU A 148 7.33 17.94 9.14
CA GLU A 148 6.22 16.99 9.18
C GLU A 148 6.59 15.75 10.00
N THR A 149 5.63 15.27 10.77
CA THR A 149 5.65 13.90 11.32
C THR A 149 4.44 13.16 10.79
N TRP A 150 4.65 12.04 10.15
CA TRP A 150 3.61 11.29 9.44
C TRP A 150 3.65 9.80 9.81
N CYS A 151 2.49 9.15 9.77
CA CYS A 151 2.40 7.69 9.85
C CYS A 151 1.58 7.12 8.69
N GLY A 152 1.89 5.87 8.31
CA GLY A 152 1.15 5.14 7.29
C GLY A 152 1.04 3.67 7.63
N LEU A 153 0.00 3.04 7.10
CA LEU A 153 -0.32 1.64 7.32
C LEU A 153 0.12 0.81 6.11
N ARG A 154 1.08 -0.08 6.32
CA ARG A 154 1.52 -1.03 5.30
C ARG A 154 0.59 -2.24 5.33
N PRO A 155 0.00 -2.66 4.21
CA PRO A 155 -0.84 -3.85 4.16
C PRO A 155 0.04 -5.10 4.15
N CYS A 156 0.27 -5.70 5.31
CA CYS A 156 1.11 -6.90 5.45
C CYS A 156 0.26 -8.17 5.45
N THR A 157 0.71 -9.18 4.72
CA THR A 157 0.17 -10.54 4.69
C THR A 157 1.01 -11.45 5.59
N PRO A 158 0.52 -12.63 5.99
CA PRO A 158 1.26 -13.55 6.88
C PRO A 158 2.58 -14.04 6.29
N ASP A 159 2.64 -14.25 4.97
CA ASP A 159 3.82 -14.76 4.24
C ASP A 159 4.65 -13.65 3.57
N GLY A 160 4.19 -12.40 3.60
CA GLY A 160 4.83 -11.26 2.96
C GLY A 160 4.58 -11.14 1.45
N LEU A 161 3.84 -12.08 0.83
CA LEU A 161 3.45 -12.03 -0.56
C LEU A 161 2.09 -11.31 -0.72
N PRO A 162 1.88 -10.52 -1.77
CA PRO A 162 0.58 -9.91 -2.01
C PRO A 162 -0.47 -10.95 -2.39
N PHE A 163 -1.74 -10.61 -2.20
CA PHE A 163 -2.84 -11.30 -2.86
C PHE A 163 -3.01 -10.73 -4.26
N LEU A 164 -2.99 -11.59 -5.27
CA LEU A 164 -3.20 -11.20 -6.65
C LEU A 164 -3.91 -12.34 -7.40
N GLY A 165 -5.19 -12.16 -7.69
CA GLY A 165 -5.97 -13.17 -8.39
C GLY A 165 -7.46 -12.97 -8.33
N ARG A 166 -8.19 -13.82 -9.04
CA ARG A 166 -9.65 -13.92 -8.94
C ARG A 166 -10.04 -14.58 -7.63
N VAL A 167 -11.18 -14.17 -7.11
CA VAL A 167 -11.80 -14.80 -5.96
C VAL A 167 -12.63 -16.00 -6.44
N PRO A 168 -12.42 -17.23 -5.95
CA PRO A 168 -13.16 -18.39 -6.42
C PRO A 168 -14.68 -18.25 -6.30
N ASP A 169 -15.16 -17.80 -5.15
CA ASP A 169 -16.59 -17.71 -4.84
C ASP A 169 -17.28 -16.42 -5.35
N VAL A 170 -16.51 -15.46 -5.88
CA VAL A 170 -17.02 -14.21 -6.43
C VAL A 170 -16.41 -13.95 -7.81
N ARG A 171 -17.02 -14.54 -8.83
CA ARG A 171 -16.43 -14.70 -10.17
C ARG A 171 -15.95 -13.42 -10.88
N ASN A 172 -16.50 -12.26 -10.51
CA ASN A 172 -16.09 -10.97 -11.08
C ASN A 172 -15.35 -10.08 -10.09
N LEU A 173 -14.77 -10.68 -9.06
CA LEU A 173 -13.90 -9.98 -8.11
C LEU A 173 -12.45 -10.42 -8.31
N VAL A 174 -11.58 -9.46 -8.54
CA VAL A 174 -10.13 -9.62 -8.53
C VAL A 174 -9.58 -8.87 -7.32
N VAL A 175 -8.68 -9.49 -6.57
CA VAL A 175 -7.96 -8.85 -5.48
C VAL A 175 -6.53 -8.56 -5.93
N ALA A 176 -6.02 -7.36 -5.63
CA ALA A 176 -4.62 -6.97 -5.79
C ALA A 176 -4.21 -6.10 -4.61
N ALA A 177 -3.81 -6.71 -3.51
CA ALA A 177 -3.54 -6.04 -2.23
C ALA A 177 -2.50 -6.79 -1.40
N GLY A 178 -2.00 -6.17 -0.34
CA GLY A 178 -1.07 -6.84 0.57
C GLY A 178 0.42 -6.71 0.20
N HIS A 179 0.80 -5.71 -0.59
CA HIS A 179 2.16 -5.50 -1.10
C HIS A 179 3.15 -4.94 -0.04
N ALA A 180 2.76 -4.83 1.21
CA ALA A 180 3.58 -4.33 2.32
C ALA A 180 4.31 -3.00 1.98
N MET A 181 5.65 -3.02 1.93
CA MET A 181 6.48 -1.83 1.69
C MET A 181 6.79 -1.57 0.21
N ILE A 182 6.55 -2.53 -0.68
CA ILE A 182 7.03 -2.50 -2.08
C ILE A 182 5.90 -2.24 -3.09
N GLY A 183 4.69 -1.92 -2.63
CA GLY A 183 3.51 -1.76 -3.49
C GLY A 183 3.65 -0.68 -4.56
N VAL A 184 4.36 0.42 -4.28
CA VAL A 184 4.60 1.47 -5.29
C VAL A 184 5.49 0.95 -6.41
N SER A 185 6.55 0.21 -6.08
CA SER A 185 7.47 -0.38 -7.07
C SER A 185 6.82 -1.49 -7.88
N LEU A 186 5.98 -2.31 -7.25
CA LEU A 186 5.26 -3.41 -7.90
C LEU A 186 3.97 -2.97 -8.60
N GLY A 187 3.51 -1.74 -8.40
CA GLY A 187 2.26 -1.23 -8.97
C GLY A 187 2.12 -1.45 -10.48
N PRO A 188 3.13 -1.12 -11.30
CA PRO A 188 3.05 -1.30 -12.75
C PRO A 188 2.86 -2.76 -13.17
N VAL A 189 3.65 -3.69 -12.62
CA VAL A 189 3.53 -5.12 -12.95
C VAL A 189 2.24 -5.71 -12.39
N THR A 190 1.81 -5.29 -11.20
CA THR A 190 0.52 -5.69 -10.64
C THR A 190 -0.64 -5.27 -11.54
N GLY A 191 -0.62 -4.03 -12.05
CA GLY A 191 -1.65 -3.53 -12.97
C GLY A 191 -1.69 -4.32 -14.28
N MET A 192 -0.53 -4.68 -14.82
CA MET A 192 -0.42 -5.54 -16.00
C MET A 192 -1.03 -6.93 -15.76
N LEU A 193 -0.68 -7.56 -14.64
CA LEU A 193 -1.22 -8.89 -14.28
C LEU A 193 -2.72 -8.86 -14.02
N VAL A 194 -3.24 -7.82 -13.35
CA VAL A 194 -4.69 -7.61 -13.17
C VAL A 194 -5.41 -7.52 -14.51
N ARG A 195 -4.87 -6.76 -15.47
CA ARG A 195 -5.42 -6.68 -16.82
C ARG A 195 -5.49 -8.05 -17.48
N GLN A 196 -4.41 -8.83 -17.42
CA GLN A 196 -4.35 -10.19 -18.00
C GLN A 196 -5.36 -11.13 -17.34
N ILE A 197 -5.48 -11.11 -16.00
CA ILE A 197 -6.46 -11.89 -15.26
C ILE A 197 -7.88 -11.55 -15.69
N ILE A 198 -8.20 -10.27 -15.88
CA ILE A 198 -9.52 -9.81 -16.32
C ILE A 198 -9.80 -10.25 -17.76
N ALA A 199 -8.80 -10.12 -18.64
CA ALA A 199 -8.92 -10.50 -20.06
C ALA A 199 -8.94 -12.02 -20.28
N GLY A 200 -8.63 -12.83 -19.27
CA GLY A 200 -8.46 -14.27 -19.42
C GLY A 200 -7.22 -14.66 -20.25
N GLU A 201 -6.27 -13.73 -20.36
CA GLU A 201 -5.00 -13.95 -21.05
C GLU A 201 -4.05 -14.73 -20.13
N ARG A 202 -3.33 -15.72 -20.67
CA ARG A 202 -2.19 -16.29 -19.96
C ARG A 202 -1.09 -15.23 -19.89
N ALA A 203 -0.38 -15.19 -18.76
CA ALA A 203 0.81 -14.35 -18.65
C ALA A 203 1.87 -14.86 -19.67
N GLU A 204 1.80 -14.38 -20.90
CA GLU A 204 2.82 -14.60 -21.95
C GLU A 204 4.05 -13.72 -21.74
N ASN A 205 4.36 -13.40 -20.49
CA ASN A 205 5.52 -12.56 -20.19
C ASN A 205 6.70 -13.48 -19.87
N ASP A 206 7.91 -13.04 -20.22
CA ASP A 206 9.18 -13.63 -19.82
C ASP A 206 9.39 -13.69 -18.27
N ILE A 207 8.33 -13.44 -17.51
CA ILE A 207 8.32 -13.55 -16.06
C ILE A 207 7.74 -14.91 -15.71
N ASP A 208 8.61 -15.84 -15.37
CA ASP A 208 8.26 -17.13 -14.79
C ASP A 208 7.75 -16.92 -13.35
N LEU A 209 6.53 -16.40 -13.23
CA LEU A 209 5.86 -16.13 -11.97
C LEU A 209 4.73 -17.12 -11.76
N ASP A 210 4.87 -17.96 -10.75
CA ASP A 210 3.80 -18.82 -10.27
C ASP A 210 2.73 -17.97 -9.54
N LEU A 211 1.63 -17.69 -10.24
CA LEU A 211 0.52 -16.91 -9.67
C LEU A 211 -0.25 -17.66 -8.57
N ASP A 212 -0.11 -18.98 -8.48
CA ASP A 212 -0.76 -19.76 -7.42
C ASP A 212 -0.19 -19.39 -6.04
N LEU A 213 1.07 -18.97 -5.97
CA LEU A 213 1.68 -18.42 -4.76
C LEU A 213 1.01 -17.12 -4.27
N LEU A 214 0.32 -16.43 -5.16
CA LEU A 214 -0.37 -15.17 -4.88
C LEU A 214 -1.89 -15.34 -4.77
N ALA A 215 -2.38 -16.57 -4.89
CA ALA A 215 -3.80 -16.88 -4.88
C ALA A 215 -4.52 -16.28 -3.65
N VAL A 216 -5.75 -15.82 -3.86
CA VAL A 216 -6.53 -15.13 -2.83
C VAL A 216 -6.93 -16.10 -1.70
N ASP A 217 -7.12 -17.35 -2.03
CA ASP A 217 -7.54 -18.45 -1.15
C ASP A 217 -6.39 -19.31 -0.61
N ARG A 218 -5.12 -18.90 -0.83
CA ARG A 218 -3.93 -19.69 -0.42
C ARG A 218 -3.81 -19.95 1.09
N PHE A 219 -4.61 -19.25 1.91
CA PHE A 219 -4.74 -19.48 3.35
C PHE A 219 -6.09 -20.10 3.74
N ALA A 220 -6.94 -20.44 2.77
CA ALA A 220 -8.16 -21.19 3.05
C ALA A 220 -7.81 -22.63 3.43
N ALA A 221 -8.31 -23.06 4.61
CA ALA A 221 -8.15 -24.43 5.09
C ALA A 221 -9.20 -25.35 4.49
#